data_109f95f67c1a5bb61ec2cc88508568c1
#
_entry.id   109f95f67c1a5bb61ec2cc88508568c1
#
_cell.length_a   1.000
_cell.length_b   1.000
_cell.length_c   1.000
_cell.angle_alpha   90.00
_cell.angle_beta   90.00
_cell.angle_gamma   90.00
#
_symmetry.space_group_name_H-M   'P 1'
#
loop_
_entity.id
_entity.type
_entity.pdbx_description
1 polymer ?
#
loop_
_entity_poly.entity_id
_entity_poly.type
_entity_poly.pdbx_seq_one_letter_code
_entity_poly.pdbx_strand_id
1 'polypeptide(L)'
;IRILESQAYEYLPIHRERDLVVNLRRQLEDLNGFTFSENEWSSFYSTCIASANDSIEDKTVRLQEDEVQLLRRDDGTTKNVKLIDKSNIHNNRLQVINQYQVGAERDGSRYDNRYDVTILVNGLPMVHVELKRRGVAIREAFNQIRRYQRDSFWAGSGLFEYVQLFVIS
;
A
#
# COMPACT_ATOMS: atom_id res chain seq x y z
N ILE A 1 11.90 12.81 -3.93
CA ILE A 1 12.34 11.94 -2.83
C ILE A 1 13.08 12.76 -1.76
N ARG A 2 14.21 13.43 -2.02
CA ARG A 2 15.02 14.16 -1.02
C ARG A 2 14.22 15.09 -0.09
N ILE A 3 13.18 15.77 -0.59
CA ILE A 3 12.30 16.61 0.22
C ILE A 3 11.52 15.77 1.23
N LEU A 4 11.00 14.62 0.83
CA LEU A 4 10.29 13.72 1.73
C LEU A 4 11.23 13.11 2.77
N GLU A 5 12.44 12.70 2.38
CA GLU A 5 13.45 12.21 3.32
C GLU A 5 13.83 13.27 4.37
N SER A 6 13.92 14.54 3.98
CA SER A 6 14.17 15.66 4.94
C SER A 6 12.99 15.91 5.89
N GLN A 7 11.82 15.36 5.61
CA GLN A 7 10.61 15.39 6.44
C GLN A 7 10.38 14.06 7.19
N ALA A 8 11.44 13.25 7.37
CA ALA A 8 11.44 11.99 8.09
C ALA A 8 10.64 10.84 7.41
N TYR A 9 10.43 10.91 6.10
CA TYR A 9 9.95 9.75 5.34
C TYR A 9 11.14 8.81 5.04
N GLU A 10 10.96 7.54 5.34
CA GLU A 10 11.95 6.51 5.00
C GLU A 10 11.84 6.16 3.50
N TYR A 11 12.89 6.40 2.73
CA TYR A 11 12.93 5.96 1.33
C TYR A 11 13.24 4.47 1.24
N LEU A 12 12.44 3.75 0.44
CA LEU A 12 12.60 2.32 0.18
C LEU A 12 12.77 2.08 -1.33
N PRO A 13 13.79 1.33 -1.76
CA PRO A 13 13.97 0.94 -3.16
C PRO A 13 13.08 -0.27 -3.52
N ILE A 14 11.79 -0.11 -3.35
CA ILE A 14 10.77 -1.12 -3.65
C ILE A 14 10.18 -0.82 -5.02
N HIS A 15 10.31 -1.78 -5.94
CA HIS A 15 9.80 -1.67 -7.30
C HIS A 15 8.83 -2.78 -7.69
N ARG A 16 8.69 -3.81 -6.84
CA ARG A 16 7.88 -5.00 -7.12
C ARG A 16 6.92 -5.30 -5.99
N GLU A 17 5.82 -5.95 -6.33
CA GLU A 17 4.76 -6.35 -5.42
C GLU A 17 5.25 -7.22 -4.26
N ARG A 18 6.07 -8.21 -4.54
CA ARG A 18 6.64 -9.11 -3.50
C ARG A 18 7.35 -8.33 -2.40
N ASP A 19 8.18 -7.35 -2.79
CA ASP A 19 8.95 -6.57 -1.83
C ASP A 19 8.04 -5.62 -1.03
N LEU A 20 6.96 -5.12 -1.65
CA LEU A 20 5.95 -4.32 -0.97
C LEU A 20 5.19 -5.13 0.08
N VAL A 21 4.79 -6.37 -0.25
CA VAL A 21 4.12 -7.29 0.69
C VAL A 21 5.03 -7.68 1.85
N VAL A 22 6.31 -7.94 1.59
CA VAL A 22 7.31 -8.23 2.63
C VAL A 22 7.50 -7.03 3.56
N ASN A 23 7.57 -5.82 2.99
CA ASN A 23 7.66 -4.60 3.78
C ASN A 23 6.41 -4.40 4.65
N LEU A 24 5.22 -4.59 4.10
CA LEU A 24 3.96 -4.48 4.85
C LEU A 24 3.95 -5.41 6.06
N ARG A 25 4.31 -6.70 5.87
CA ARG A 25 4.41 -7.66 6.96
C ARG A 25 5.31 -7.14 8.08
N ARG A 26 6.52 -6.73 7.73
CA ARG A 26 7.50 -6.21 8.71
C ARG A 26 6.95 -5.00 9.46
N GLN A 27 6.32 -4.05 8.76
CA GLN A 27 5.77 -2.86 9.41
C GLN A 27 4.62 -3.19 10.36
N LEU A 28 3.76 -4.14 10.00
CA LEU A 28 2.68 -4.58 10.90
C LEU A 28 3.22 -5.36 12.10
N GLU A 29 4.27 -6.17 11.94
CA GLU A 29 4.96 -6.84 13.03
C GLU A 29 5.57 -5.83 14.00
N ASP A 30 6.28 -4.82 13.48
CA ASP A 30 6.91 -3.74 14.27
C ASP A 30 5.84 -2.92 15.02
N LEU A 31 4.78 -2.49 14.34
CA LEU A 31 3.69 -1.68 14.94
C LEU A 31 2.99 -2.41 16.10
N ASN A 32 2.82 -3.73 15.97
CA ASN A 32 2.04 -4.53 16.90
C ASN A 32 2.89 -5.33 17.90
N GLY A 33 4.22 -5.26 17.80
CA GLY A 33 5.15 -5.90 18.72
C GLY A 33 5.06 -7.43 18.75
N PHE A 34 4.86 -8.07 17.59
CA PHE A 34 4.88 -9.53 17.47
C PHE A 34 5.29 -9.96 16.05
N THR A 35 5.53 -11.24 15.86
CA THR A 35 5.86 -11.83 14.54
C THR A 35 4.77 -12.81 14.11
N PHE A 36 4.36 -12.73 12.85
CA PHE A 36 3.48 -13.71 12.24
C PHE A 36 4.24 -14.99 11.92
N SER A 37 3.62 -16.15 12.12
CA SER A 37 4.04 -17.35 11.39
C SER A 37 3.74 -17.21 9.88
N GLU A 38 4.26 -18.12 9.07
CA GLU A 38 3.95 -18.11 7.63
C GLU A 38 2.47 -18.37 7.36
N ASN A 39 1.85 -19.29 8.13
CA ASN A 39 0.43 -19.60 8.01
C ASN A 39 -0.44 -18.43 8.46
N GLU A 40 -0.11 -17.82 9.61
CA GLU A 40 -0.80 -16.65 10.12
C GLU A 40 -0.73 -15.48 9.13
N TRP A 41 0.45 -15.20 8.59
CA TRP A 41 0.60 -14.13 7.60
C TRP A 41 -0.20 -14.40 6.33
N SER A 42 -0.08 -15.60 5.75
CA SER A 42 -0.80 -15.97 4.53
C SER A 42 -2.31 -15.84 4.71
N SER A 43 -2.84 -16.34 5.82
CA SER A 43 -4.26 -16.23 6.16
C SER A 43 -4.68 -14.79 6.39
N PHE A 44 -3.98 -14.03 7.23
CA PHE A 44 -4.28 -12.64 7.53
C PHE A 44 -4.22 -11.76 6.28
N TYR A 45 -3.19 -11.93 5.46
CA TYR A 45 -3.03 -11.19 4.22
C TYR A 45 -4.21 -11.44 3.26
N SER A 46 -4.58 -12.70 3.02
CA SER A 46 -5.63 -13.05 2.06
C SER A 46 -7.04 -12.73 2.55
N THR A 47 -7.27 -12.70 3.87
CA THR A 47 -8.62 -12.45 4.43
C THR A 47 -8.83 -11.01 4.89
N CYS A 48 -7.81 -10.37 5.45
CA CYS A 48 -7.95 -9.04 6.04
C CYS A 48 -7.32 -7.92 5.19
N ILE A 49 -6.28 -8.22 4.40
CA ILE A 49 -5.58 -7.17 3.63
C ILE A 49 -6.00 -7.19 2.17
N ALA A 50 -5.84 -8.33 1.51
CA ALA A 50 -6.03 -8.49 0.06
C ALA A 50 -7.18 -9.44 -0.26
N SER A 51 -8.26 -9.37 0.50
CA SER A 51 -9.45 -10.16 0.23
C SER A 51 -10.03 -9.83 -1.15
N ALA A 52 -10.22 -10.86 -1.96
CA ALA A 52 -10.82 -10.72 -3.29
C ALA A 52 -12.30 -10.32 -3.26
N ASN A 53 -12.94 -10.44 -2.09
CA ASN A 53 -14.35 -10.08 -1.90
C ASN A 53 -14.54 -8.63 -1.44
N ASP A 54 -13.45 -7.95 -1.05
CA ASP A 54 -13.52 -6.59 -0.56
C ASP A 54 -13.49 -5.59 -1.72
N SER A 55 -14.42 -4.65 -1.68
CA SER A 55 -14.40 -3.46 -2.52
C SER A 55 -13.39 -2.42 -1.99
N ILE A 56 -13.19 -1.35 -2.76
CA ILE A 56 -12.39 -0.19 -2.33
C ILE A 56 -13.02 0.47 -1.11
N GLU A 57 -14.34 0.56 -1.10
CA GLU A 57 -15.11 1.12 0.01
C GLU A 57 -14.85 0.30 1.28
N ASP A 58 -14.86 -1.04 1.20
CA ASP A 58 -14.56 -1.92 2.34
C ASP A 58 -13.15 -1.70 2.88
N LYS A 59 -12.16 -1.56 2.00
CA LYS A 59 -10.76 -1.26 2.38
C LYS A 59 -10.62 0.14 2.97
N THR A 60 -11.38 1.11 2.46
CA THR A 60 -11.40 2.47 3.01
C THR A 60 -12.01 2.48 4.41
N VAL A 61 -13.16 1.83 4.60
CA VAL A 61 -13.80 1.67 5.92
C VAL A 61 -12.86 0.97 6.90
N ARG A 62 -12.16 -0.09 6.45
CA ARG A 62 -11.16 -0.80 7.27
C ARG A 62 -10.05 0.12 7.78
N LEU A 63 -9.59 1.08 7.00
CA LEU A 63 -8.58 2.05 7.46
C LEU A 63 -9.17 3.14 8.34
N GLN A 64 -10.37 3.61 8.00
CA GLN A 64 -10.95 4.80 8.62
C GLN A 64 -11.79 4.49 9.86
N GLU A 65 -12.39 3.32 9.94
CA GLU A 65 -13.34 2.98 11.01
C GLU A 65 -12.96 1.69 11.76
N ASP A 66 -12.32 0.73 11.09
CA ASP A 66 -12.03 -0.61 11.60
C ASP A 66 -10.55 -0.99 11.39
N GLU A 67 -9.65 -0.12 11.82
CA GLU A 67 -8.21 -0.29 11.63
C GLU A 67 -7.56 -1.38 12.49
N VAL A 68 -8.34 -2.00 13.39
CA VAL A 68 -7.89 -3.12 14.23
C VAL A 68 -8.54 -4.40 13.75
N GLN A 69 -7.75 -5.27 13.14
CA GLN A 69 -8.20 -6.53 12.59
C GLN A 69 -7.88 -7.70 13.50
N LEU A 70 -8.77 -8.71 13.52
CA LEU A 70 -8.59 -9.90 14.35
C LEU A 70 -7.73 -10.95 13.61
N LEU A 71 -6.59 -11.30 14.21
CA LEU A 71 -5.75 -12.42 13.79
C LEU A 71 -6.08 -13.66 14.64
N ARG A 72 -6.37 -14.78 13.98
CA ARG A 72 -6.39 -16.10 14.61
C ARG A 72 -4.98 -16.70 14.58
N ARG A 73 -4.42 -16.98 15.77
CA ARG A 73 -3.09 -17.54 15.92
C ARG A 73 -3.08 -19.05 15.67
N ASP A 74 -1.92 -19.60 15.30
CA ASP A 74 -1.72 -21.04 15.10
C ASP A 74 -1.98 -21.87 16.38
N ASP A 75 -1.81 -21.28 17.56
CA ASP A 75 -2.11 -21.89 18.87
C ASP A 75 -3.62 -21.83 19.24
N GLY A 76 -4.46 -21.32 18.36
CA GLY A 76 -5.91 -21.17 18.55
C GLY A 76 -6.33 -19.93 19.32
N THR A 77 -5.39 -19.12 19.81
CA THR A 77 -5.71 -17.83 20.43
C THR A 77 -6.03 -16.77 19.36
N THR A 78 -6.44 -15.60 19.80
CA THR A 78 -6.69 -14.45 18.92
C THR A 78 -5.82 -13.26 19.33
N LYS A 79 -5.45 -12.42 18.37
CA LYS A 79 -4.71 -11.19 18.58
C LYS A 79 -5.29 -10.06 17.73
N ASN A 80 -5.44 -8.90 18.34
CA ASN A 80 -5.78 -7.67 17.61
C ASN A 80 -4.53 -7.15 16.91
N VAL A 81 -4.65 -6.88 15.62
CA VAL A 81 -3.60 -6.33 14.77
C VAL A 81 -4.03 -4.97 14.25
N LYS A 82 -3.35 -3.92 14.70
CA LYS A 82 -3.55 -2.57 14.16
C LYS A 82 -2.92 -2.44 12.79
N LEU A 83 -3.65 -1.91 11.83
CA LEU A 83 -3.12 -1.50 10.53
C LEU A 83 -2.53 -0.10 10.59
N ILE A 84 -3.19 0.79 11.36
CA ILE A 84 -2.78 2.16 11.64
C ILE A 84 -3.01 2.45 13.12
N ASP A 85 -2.09 3.13 13.78
CA ASP A 85 -2.30 3.64 15.14
C ASP A 85 -2.87 5.06 15.08
N LYS A 86 -4.18 5.18 15.20
CA LYS A 86 -4.89 6.48 15.24
C LYS A 86 -4.80 7.16 16.59
N SER A 87 -4.57 6.39 17.65
CA SER A 87 -4.43 6.93 19.01
C SER A 87 -3.11 7.66 19.22
N ASN A 88 -2.04 7.16 18.61
CA ASN A 88 -0.74 7.80 18.58
C ASN A 88 -0.15 7.76 17.18
N ILE A 89 -0.37 8.82 16.42
CA ILE A 89 0.05 8.91 15.02
C ILE A 89 1.58 8.78 14.83
N HIS A 90 2.37 9.08 15.86
CA HIS A 90 3.82 8.98 15.83
C HIS A 90 4.33 7.53 15.87
N ASN A 91 3.48 6.57 16.21
CA ASN A 91 3.82 5.15 16.13
C ASN A 91 3.81 4.63 14.68
N ASN A 92 3.19 5.38 13.76
CA ASN A 92 3.10 4.97 12.37
C ASN A 92 4.40 5.31 11.62
N ARG A 93 4.88 4.36 10.83
CA ARG A 93 6.04 4.55 9.97
C ARG A 93 5.61 5.16 8.64
N LEU A 94 6.18 6.32 8.32
CA LEU A 94 5.98 6.97 7.01
C LEU A 94 7.12 6.57 6.08
N GLN A 95 6.77 6.00 4.93
CA GLN A 95 7.72 5.51 3.95
C GLN A 95 7.39 6.08 2.57
N VAL A 96 8.37 6.13 1.70
CA VAL A 96 8.18 6.56 0.31
C VAL A 96 8.89 5.61 -0.64
N ILE A 97 8.18 5.21 -1.67
CA ILE A 97 8.71 4.44 -2.80
C ILE A 97 8.55 5.25 -4.08
N ASN A 98 9.36 4.97 -5.08
CA ASN A 98 9.22 5.58 -6.41
C ASN A 98 9.41 4.56 -7.51
N GLN A 99 8.87 4.90 -8.69
CA GLN A 99 9.03 4.10 -9.91
C GLN A 99 8.59 2.63 -9.74
N TYR A 100 7.52 2.43 -8.97
CA TYR A 100 6.95 1.10 -8.77
C TYR A 100 6.34 0.56 -10.06
N GLN A 101 6.65 -0.69 -10.40
CA GLN A 101 6.23 -1.35 -11.63
C GLN A 101 5.09 -2.34 -11.37
N VAL A 102 4.00 -2.19 -12.10
CA VAL A 102 2.84 -3.10 -12.01
C VAL A 102 2.79 -3.95 -13.29
N GLY A 103 2.67 -5.25 -13.12
CA GLY A 103 2.43 -6.18 -14.23
C GLY A 103 3.67 -6.85 -14.82
N ALA A 104 4.87 -6.59 -14.31
CA ALA A 104 6.12 -7.16 -14.84
C ALA A 104 6.22 -8.71 -14.72
N GLU A 105 5.33 -9.37 -14.01
CA GLU A 105 5.38 -10.83 -13.76
C GLU A 105 4.27 -11.62 -14.47
N ARG A 106 3.34 -10.98 -15.14
CA ARG A 106 2.23 -11.64 -15.87
C ARG A 106 2.36 -11.44 -17.37
N ASP A 107 2.85 -12.49 -18.02
CA ASP A 107 2.62 -12.83 -19.43
C ASP A 107 2.70 -11.66 -20.43
N GLY A 108 3.93 -11.25 -20.80
CA GLY A 108 4.19 -10.55 -22.06
C GLY A 108 3.39 -9.28 -22.40
N SER A 109 2.56 -8.80 -21.53
CA SER A 109 1.73 -7.63 -21.78
C SER A 109 2.55 -6.33 -21.72
N ARG A 110 2.50 -5.58 -22.80
CA ARG A 110 3.30 -4.39 -23.14
C ARG A 110 2.97 -3.12 -22.33
N TYR A 111 2.29 -3.21 -21.18
CA TYR A 111 1.89 -2.04 -20.40
C TYR A 111 2.45 -2.14 -18.97
N ASP A 112 3.76 -1.90 -18.86
CA ASP A 112 4.37 -1.60 -17.56
C ASP A 112 3.88 -0.22 -17.10
N ASN A 113 2.80 -0.22 -16.32
CA ASN A 113 2.42 0.99 -15.59
C ASN A 113 3.47 1.24 -14.50
N ARG A 114 4.12 2.38 -14.57
CA ARG A 114 5.11 2.81 -13.60
C ARG A 114 4.57 3.98 -12.82
N TYR A 115 4.43 3.80 -11.50
CA TYR A 115 3.96 4.83 -10.60
C TYR A 115 5.11 5.72 -10.15
N ASP A 116 4.92 7.04 -10.25
CA ASP A 116 6.01 7.98 -10.01
C ASP A 116 6.47 7.99 -8.56
N VAL A 117 5.57 8.32 -7.63
CA VAL A 117 5.86 8.31 -6.19
C VAL A 117 4.64 7.81 -5.44
N THR A 118 4.87 6.93 -4.46
CA THR A 118 3.83 6.47 -3.55
C THR A 118 4.30 6.61 -2.11
N ILE A 119 3.45 7.21 -1.27
CA ILE A 119 3.67 7.30 0.17
C ILE A 119 2.94 6.14 0.83
N LEU A 120 3.67 5.44 1.70
CA LEU A 120 3.17 4.34 2.49
C LEU A 120 3.04 4.76 3.94
N VAL A 121 2.02 4.23 4.61
CA VAL A 121 1.88 4.29 6.07
C VAL A 121 1.85 2.84 6.57
N ASN A 122 2.82 2.48 7.40
CA ASN A 122 3.02 1.10 7.88
C ASN A 122 3.04 0.07 6.73
N GLY A 123 3.63 0.45 5.59
CA GLY A 123 3.70 -0.40 4.40
C GLY A 123 2.47 -0.40 3.50
N LEU A 124 1.34 0.21 3.92
CA LEU A 124 0.12 0.36 3.09
C LEU A 124 0.23 1.57 2.18
N PRO A 125 0.02 1.45 0.85
CA PRO A 125 -0.04 2.58 -0.08
C PRO A 125 -1.20 3.50 0.27
N MET A 126 -0.92 4.74 0.69
CA MET A 126 -1.94 5.70 1.11
C MET A 126 -2.09 6.89 0.17
N VAL A 127 -0.97 7.36 -0.40
CA VAL A 127 -0.97 8.51 -1.30
C VAL A 127 -0.19 8.17 -2.56
N HIS A 128 -0.79 8.40 -3.71
CA HIS A 128 -0.11 8.32 -4.98
C HIS A 128 0.12 9.72 -5.56
N VAL A 129 1.36 10.02 -5.92
CA VAL A 129 1.76 11.31 -6.50
C VAL A 129 2.23 11.09 -7.92
N GLU A 130 1.54 11.71 -8.88
CA GLU A 130 1.91 11.74 -10.28
C GLU A 130 2.66 13.04 -10.59
N LEU A 131 3.88 12.91 -11.10
CA LEU A 131 4.77 14.06 -11.40
C LEU A 131 4.66 14.45 -12.87
N LYS A 132 4.47 15.72 -13.13
CA LYS A 132 4.44 16.24 -14.50
C LYS A 132 5.51 17.32 -14.72
N ARG A 133 6.06 17.32 -15.91
CA ARG A 133 6.97 18.39 -16.33
C ARG A 133 6.18 19.70 -16.46
N ARG A 134 6.83 20.82 -16.15
CA ARG A 134 6.26 22.14 -16.41
C ARG A 134 5.80 22.26 -17.86
N GLY A 135 4.58 22.79 -18.08
CA GLY A 135 4.00 22.99 -19.40
C GLY A 135 3.15 21.82 -19.91
N VAL A 136 3.11 20.68 -19.18
CA VAL A 136 2.17 19.59 -19.49
C VAL A 136 0.83 19.90 -18.85
N ALA A 137 -0.26 19.71 -19.60
CA ALA A 137 -1.59 19.96 -19.07
C ALA A 137 -1.93 18.99 -17.92
N ILE A 138 -2.46 19.51 -16.81
CA ILE A 138 -2.93 18.72 -15.66
C ILE A 138 -3.92 17.64 -16.09
N ARG A 139 -4.70 17.89 -17.16
CA ARG A 139 -5.64 16.92 -17.73
C ARG A 139 -4.96 15.61 -18.16
N GLU A 140 -3.73 15.66 -18.65
CA GLU A 140 -2.97 14.45 -19.02
C GLU A 140 -2.62 13.59 -17.80
N ALA A 141 -2.21 14.24 -16.71
CA ALA A 141 -1.97 13.55 -15.44
C ALA A 141 -3.24 12.91 -14.90
N PHE A 142 -4.36 13.64 -14.93
CA PHE A 142 -5.66 13.11 -14.53
C PHE A 142 -6.08 11.89 -15.35
N ASN A 143 -5.91 11.95 -16.67
CA ASN A 143 -6.19 10.83 -17.56
C ASN A 143 -5.28 9.62 -17.28
N GLN A 144 -4.03 9.86 -16.87
CA GLN A 144 -3.10 8.81 -16.51
C GLN A 144 -3.54 8.13 -15.20
N ILE A 145 -3.92 8.89 -14.17
CA ILE A 145 -4.46 8.35 -12.92
C ILE A 145 -5.72 7.52 -13.18
N ARG A 146 -6.65 8.02 -14.00
CA ARG A 146 -7.87 7.27 -14.40
C ARG A 146 -7.52 5.97 -15.13
N ARG A 147 -6.49 5.97 -15.96
CA ARG A 147 -6.01 4.75 -16.61
C ARG A 147 -5.43 3.77 -15.57
N TYR A 148 -4.63 4.24 -14.61
CA TYR A 148 -4.13 3.41 -13.54
C TYR A 148 -5.26 2.80 -12.70
N GLN A 149 -6.25 3.59 -12.33
CA GLN A 149 -7.44 3.11 -11.62
C GLN A 149 -8.17 2.01 -12.40
N ARG A 150 -8.31 2.15 -13.72
CA ARG A 150 -9.00 1.17 -14.54
C ARG A 150 -8.17 -0.10 -14.77
N ASP A 151 -6.87 0.05 -15.02
CA ASP A 151 -6.07 -1.00 -15.65
C ASP A 151 -5.06 -1.66 -14.69
N SER A 152 -4.69 -1.02 -13.58
CA SER A 152 -3.59 -1.51 -12.76
C SER A 152 -3.72 -1.39 -11.25
N PHE A 153 -4.45 -0.43 -10.68
CA PHE A 153 -4.63 -0.37 -9.22
C PHE A 153 -5.38 -1.59 -8.67
N TRP A 154 -6.20 -2.18 -9.50
CA TRP A 154 -7.00 -3.37 -9.21
C TRP A 154 -6.34 -4.68 -9.65
N ALA A 155 -5.20 -4.60 -10.31
CA ALA A 155 -4.42 -5.77 -10.70
C ALA A 155 -3.39 -6.09 -9.61
N GLY A 156 -3.17 -7.36 -9.31
CA GLY A 156 -2.15 -7.79 -8.36
C GLY A 156 -2.66 -8.10 -6.97
N SER A 157 -1.91 -7.71 -5.92
CA SER A 157 -2.21 -8.00 -4.51
C SER A 157 -3.36 -7.19 -3.93
N GLY A 158 -3.91 -6.24 -4.67
CA GLY A 158 -4.94 -5.32 -4.18
C GLY A 158 -4.44 -4.27 -3.18
N LEU A 159 -3.13 -4.14 -2.95
CA LEU A 159 -2.58 -3.16 -2.01
C LEU A 159 -2.80 -1.72 -2.47
N PHE A 160 -2.75 -1.43 -3.76
CA PHE A 160 -3.01 -0.09 -4.26
C PHE A 160 -4.48 0.34 -4.17
N GLU A 161 -5.38 -0.56 -3.84
CA GLU A 161 -6.78 -0.25 -3.51
C GLU A 161 -6.92 0.50 -2.17
N TYR A 162 -5.86 0.52 -1.35
CA TYR A 162 -5.79 1.32 -0.12
C TYR A 162 -5.46 2.80 -0.35
N VAL A 163 -5.14 3.22 -1.57
CA VAL A 163 -4.80 4.62 -1.87
C VAL A 163 -5.99 5.53 -1.62
N GLN A 164 -5.84 6.44 -0.65
CA GLN A 164 -6.87 7.38 -0.23
C GLN A 164 -6.76 8.74 -0.93
N LEU A 165 -5.58 9.10 -1.41
CA LEU A 165 -5.33 10.41 -2.01
C LEU A 165 -4.48 10.30 -3.27
N PHE A 166 -4.94 10.98 -4.32
CA PHE A 166 -4.17 11.17 -5.54
C PHE A 166 -3.73 12.63 -5.65
N VAL A 167 -2.44 12.83 -5.87
CA VAL A 167 -1.82 14.16 -6.00
C VAL A 167 -1.18 14.28 -7.39
N ILE A 168 -1.38 15.42 -8.03
CA ILE A 168 -0.72 15.77 -9.29
C ILE A 168 0.19 16.97 -9.01
N SER A 169 1.46 16.83 -9.34
CA SER A 169 2.47 17.85 -9.13
C SER A 169 3.31 18.11 -10.38
#